data_c323dedc12019e4b11760ec3a3da5f0c
#
_entry.id   c323dedc12019e4b11760ec3a3da5f0c
#
_cell.length_a   1.000
_cell.length_b   1.000
_cell.length_c   1.000
_cell.angle_alpha   90.00
_cell.angle_beta   90.00
_cell.angle_gamma   90.00
#
_symmetry.space_group_name_H-M   'P 1'
#
loop_
_entity.id
_entity.type
_entity.pdbx_description
1 polymer ?
#
loop_
_entity_poly.entity_id
_entity_poly.type
_entity_poly.pdbx_seq_one_letter_code
_entity_poly.pdbx_strand_id
1 'polypeptide(L)'
;MLFRSQIDTAKKIILFPARITSWKGQLEFIDVIKKMDTQNIIVLFAGDIKNESYTNLVRDKIEQNNLAGVCKILGSVNQNEMRGLYQIADLSVSFPLRAEGFGRTVSESLYSQTPVLAFDYGGVKNQLENLNEIYKVKPQDYQALPAKIEKLLSLSEVEKKEALEGVQLVIESNFSKINMVNKYLKLYDSIKS
;
A
#
# COMPACT_ATOMS: atom_id res chain seq x y z
N MET A 1 -5.04 -1.16 -20.91
CA MET A 1 -3.66 -1.55 -20.46
C MET A 1 -2.62 -0.48 -20.82
N LEU A 2 -2.94 0.78 -20.58
CA LEU A 2 -2.12 1.93 -21.01
C LEU A 2 -0.86 2.18 -20.15
N PHE A 3 -0.82 1.66 -18.90
CA PHE A 3 0.28 1.99 -17.99
C PHE A 3 1.50 1.03 -18.08
N ARG A 4 1.31 -0.22 -18.51
CA ARG A 4 2.40 -1.20 -18.51
C ARG A 4 3.56 -0.85 -19.44
N SER A 5 3.29 -0.15 -20.55
CA SER A 5 4.31 0.31 -21.50
C SER A 5 5.08 1.55 -21.03
N GLN A 6 4.63 2.21 -19.96
CA GLN A 6 5.24 3.43 -19.42
C GLN A 6 5.97 3.20 -18.09
N ILE A 7 5.87 1.98 -17.51
CA ILE A 7 6.51 1.62 -16.25
C ILE A 7 7.72 0.75 -16.57
N ASP A 8 8.88 1.19 -16.14
CA ASP A 8 10.12 0.42 -16.25
C ASP A 8 10.08 -0.76 -15.26
N THR A 9 9.68 -1.92 -15.74
CA THR A 9 9.58 -3.16 -14.93
C THR A 9 10.93 -3.82 -14.66
N ALA A 10 12.04 -3.27 -15.16
CA ALA A 10 13.37 -3.71 -14.76
C ALA A 10 13.73 -3.20 -13.35
N LYS A 11 13.06 -2.16 -12.88
CA LYS A 11 13.21 -1.60 -11.54
C LYS A 11 12.24 -2.23 -10.54
N LYS A 12 12.60 -2.17 -9.26
CA LYS A 12 11.70 -2.54 -8.16
C LYS A 12 10.57 -1.53 -8.02
N ILE A 13 9.33 -1.99 -8.01
CA ILE A 13 8.14 -1.15 -8.01
C ILE A 13 7.55 -1.07 -6.60
N ILE A 14 7.51 0.16 -6.05
CA ILE A 14 6.79 0.47 -4.81
C ILE A 14 5.46 1.13 -5.19
N LEU A 15 4.36 0.50 -4.87
CA LEU A 15 3.01 1.02 -5.10
C LEU A 15 2.48 1.75 -3.86
N PHE A 16 2.05 2.99 -4.02
CA PHE A 16 1.33 3.76 -3.01
C PHE A 16 -0.14 3.93 -3.45
N PRO A 17 -1.02 2.96 -3.14
CA PRO A 17 -2.39 2.95 -3.62
C PRO A 17 -3.29 3.77 -2.68
N ALA A 18 -3.38 5.05 -2.90
CA ALA A 18 -4.20 5.95 -2.08
C ALA A 18 -4.65 7.17 -2.86
N ARG A 19 -5.82 7.70 -2.53
CA ARG A 19 -6.23 9.04 -2.99
C ARG A 19 -5.13 10.06 -2.65
N ILE A 20 -4.87 10.99 -3.55
CA ILE A 20 -3.89 12.06 -3.30
C ILE A 20 -4.55 13.11 -2.40
N THR A 21 -4.31 13.01 -1.10
CA THR A 21 -4.87 13.88 -0.08
C THR A 21 -3.94 14.00 1.12
N SER A 22 -3.98 15.14 1.83
CA SER A 22 -3.02 15.50 2.87
C SER A 22 -2.87 14.49 4.02
N TRP A 23 -3.88 13.67 4.28
CA TRP A 23 -3.84 12.71 5.39
C TRP A 23 -3.37 11.30 5.00
N LYS A 24 -3.05 11.07 3.71
CA LYS A 24 -2.59 9.76 3.22
C LYS A 24 -1.07 9.57 3.30
N GLY A 25 -0.31 10.64 3.57
CA GLY A 25 1.12 10.53 3.88
C GLY A 25 2.06 10.55 2.66
N GLN A 26 1.60 11.04 1.50
CA GLN A 26 2.46 11.10 0.30
C GLN A 26 3.67 12.01 0.49
N LEU A 27 3.49 13.19 1.12
CA LEU A 27 4.58 14.14 1.35
C LEU A 27 5.65 13.56 2.30
N GLU A 28 5.20 12.90 3.37
CA GLU A 28 6.06 12.25 4.33
C GLU A 28 6.81 11.07 3.70
N PHE A 29 6.15 10.33 2.83
CA PHE A 29 6.78 9.21 2.13
C PHE A 29 7.84 9.66 1.13
N ILE A 30 7.68 10.81 0.46
CA ILE A 30 8.72 11.39 -0.40
C ILE A 30 9.98 11.70 0.42
N ASP A 31 9.85 12.19 1.68
CA ASP A 31 10.98 12.40 2.57
C ASP A 31 11.69 11.10 2.97
N VAL A 32 10.98 9.98 2.99
CA VAL A 32 11.56 8.65 3.20
C VAL A 32 12.35 8.23 1.96
N ILE A 33 11.74 8.30 0.77
CA ILE A 33 12.37 7.91 -0.51
C ILE A 33 13.65 8.71 -0.77
N LYS A 34 13.66 10.01 -0.45
CA LYS A 34 14.85 10.86 -0.57
C LYS A 34 16.09 10.31 0.17
N LYS A 35 15.88 9.54 1.24
CA LYS A 35 16.96 8.99 2.09
C LYS A 35 17.46 7.62 1.63
N MET A 36 16.86 7.05 0.60
CA MET A 36 17.15 5.71 0.10
C MET A 36 18.01 5.76 -1.18
N ASP A 37 18.67 4.65 -1.51
CA ASP A 37 19.19 4.47 -2.87
C ASP A 37 18.03 4.28 -3.85
N THR A 38 17.89 5.21 -4.78
CA THR A 38 16.77 5.25 -5.72
C THR A 38 17.09 4.76 -7.12
N GLN A 39 18.32 4.29 -7.38
CA GLN A 39 18.78 3.90 -8.73
C GLN A 39 17.89 2.81 -9.35
N ASN A 40 17.50 1.81 -8.54
CA ASN A 40 16.76 0.63 -8.99
C ASN A 40 15.31 0.58 -8.48
N ILE A 41 14.73 1.70 -8.07
CA ILE A 41 13.34 1.76 -7.63
C ILE A 41 12.50 2.72 -8.45
N ILE A 42 11.20 2.46 -8.49
CA ILE A 42 10.18 3.39 -8.97
C ILE A 42 9.01 3.38 -8.00
N VAL A 43 8.50 4.56 -7.67
CA VAL A 43 7.35 4.74 -6.78
C VAL A 43 6.15 5.20 -7.60
N LEU A 44 5.03 4.48 -7.48
CA LEU A 44 3.80 4.77 -8.18
C LEU A 44 2.72 5.24 -7.19
N PHE A 45 2.36 6.51 -7.24
CA PHE A 45 1.22 7.06 -6.51
C PHE A 45 -0.05 6.86 -7.35
N ALA A 46 -0.88 5.89 -6.97
CA ALA A 46 -2.09 5.53 -7.72
C ALA A 46 -3.35 5.81 -6.91
N GLY A 47 -4.20 6.69 -7.39
CA GLY A 47 -5.47 7.03 -6.77
C GLY A 47 -5.99 8.41 -7.16
N ASP A 48 -7.26 8.63 -6.89
CA ASP A 48 -7.97 9.86 -7.23
C ASP A 48 -7.27 11.12 -6.73
N ILE A 49 -7.19 12.12 -7.60
CA ILE A 49 -6.79 13.49 -7.26
C ILE A 49 -8.05 14.23 -6.79
N LYS A 50 -8.22 14.36 -5.48
CA LYS A 50 -9.36 15.08 -4.86
C LYS A 50 -9.05 16.53 -4.51
N ASN A 51 -7.77 16.87 -4.40
CA ASN A 51 -7.31 18.20 -4.05
C ASN A 51 -6.09 18.54 -4.91
N GLU A 52 -6.32 19.37 -5.92
CA GLU A 52 -5.26 19.74 -6.88
C GLU A 52 -4.14 20.54 -6.19
N SER A 53 -4.49 21.43 -5.26
CA SER A 53 -3.48 22.20 -4.52
C SER A 53 -2.55 21.29 -3.73
N TYR A 54 -3.08 20.25 -3.06
CA TYR A 54 -2.24 19.27 -2.39
C TYR A 54 -1.43 18.43 -3.37
N THR A 55 -2.01 18.07 -4.50
CA THR A 55 -1.30 17.30 -5.55
C THR A 55 -0.14 18.10 -6.13
N ASN A 56 -0.29 19.42 -6.28
CA ASN A 56 0.80 20.29 -6.71
C ASN A 56 1.92 20.32 -5.66
N LEU A 57 1.61 20.37 -4.34
CA LEU A 57 2.62 20.24 -3.31
C LEU A 57 3.39 18.92 -3.39
N VAL A 58 2.71 17.81 -3.74
CA VAL A 58 3.35 16.51 -3.96
C VAL A 58 4.28 16.55 -5.18
N ARG A 59 3.83 17.14 -6.31
CA ARG A 59 4.66 17.32 -7.52
C ARG A 59 5.89 18.17 -7.23
N ASP A 60 5.69 19.34 -6.62
CA ASP A 60 6.76 20.27 -6.29
C ASP A 60 7.80 19.59 -5.36
N LYS A 61 7.35 18.81 -4.40
CA LYS A 61 8.24 18.09 -3.50
C LYS A 61 9.04 17.01 -4.22
N ILE A 62 8.45 16.31 -5.18
CA ILE A 62 9.14 15.33 -6.03
C ILE A 62 10.25 16.05 -6.84
N GLU A 63 9.94 17.17 -7.47
CA GLU A 63 10.90 17.96 -8.27
C GLU A 63 12.01 18.54 -7.41
N GLN A 64 11.68 19.22 -6.31
CA GLN A 64 12.66 19.82 -5.39
C GLN A 64 13.66 18.81 -4.80
N ASN A 65 13.27 17.54 -4.72
CA ASN A 65 14.17 16.47 -4.25
C ASN A 65 14.81 15.66 -5.39
N ASN A 66 14.70 16.09 -6.65
CA ASN A 66 15.24 15.42 -7.85
C ASN A 66 14.71 13.97 -8.00
N LEU A 67 13.46 13.72 -7.61
CA LEU A 67 12.82 12.40 -7.66
C LEU A 67 11.86 12.23 -8.85
N ALA A 68 11.86 13.13 -9.85
CA ALA A 68 10.98 13.06 -11.02
C ALA A 68 11.19 11.77 -11.85
N GLY A 69 12.41 11.22 -11.86
CA GLY A 69 12.72 9.94 -12.49
C GLY A 69 12.33 8.70 -11.66
N VAL A 70 11.98 8.90 -10.38
CA VAL A 70 11.69 7.84 -9.41
C VAL A 70 10.21 7.79 -9.07
N CYS A 71 9.58 8.93 -8.78
CA CYS A 71 8.20 9.04 -8.32
C CYS A 71 7.27 9.43 -9.47
N LYS A 72 6.21 8.66 -9.70
CA LYS A 72 5.18 8.94 -10.71
C LYS A 72 3.80 9.03 -10.08
N ILE A 73 3.06 10.08 -10.39
CA ILE A 73 1.65 10.24 -9.99
C ILE A 73 0.79 9.75 -11.16
N LEU A 74 0.12 8.63 -10.99
CA LEU A 74 -0.73 8.02 -12.01
C LEU A 74 -2.14 8.62 -12.05
N GLY A 75 -2.58 9.28 -10.95
CA GLY A 75 -3.95 9.76 -10.82
C GLY A 75 -4.96 8.62 -10.63
N SER A 76 -6.19 8.86 -11.05
CA SER A 76 -7.26 7.88 -10.97
C SER A 76 -6.99 6.67 -11.86
N VAL A 77 -7.08 5.49 -11.28
CA VAL A 77 -7.00 4.20 -11.97
C VAL A 77 -8.28 3.42 -11.71
N ASN A 78 -8.76 2.70 -12.71
CA ASN A 78 -9.91 1.83 -12.51
C ASN A 78 -9.52 0.54 -11.75
N GLN A 79 -10.52 -0.27 -11.35
CA GLN A 79 -10.30 -1.44 -10.52
C GLN A 79 -9.42 -2.51 -11.21
N ASN A 80 -9.54 -2.68 -12.53
CA ASN A 80 -8.73 -3.65 -13.27
C ASN A 80 -7.27 -3.18 -13.40
N GLU A 81 -7.07 -1.88 -13.62
CA GLU A 81 -5.74 -1.27 -13.63
C GLU A 81 -5.08 -1.38 -12.25
N MET A 82 -5.82 -1.12 -11.17
CA MET A 82 -5.29 -1.26 -9.80
C MET A 82 -4.87 -2.70 -9.51
N ARG A 83 -5.66 -3.70 -9.93
CA ARG A 83 -5.26 -5.12 -9.83
C ARG A 83 -3.94 -5.39 -10.57
N GLY A 84 -3.81 -4.84 -11.79
CA GLY A 84 -2.57 -4.95 -12.56
C GLY A 84 -1.37 -4.29 -11.87
N LEU A 85 -1.58 -3.14 -11.20
CA LEU A 85 -0.54 -2.47 -10.42
C LEU A 85 -0.10 -3.30 -9.22
N TYR A 86 -1.03 -3.90 -8.46
CA TYR A 86 -0.66 -4.82 -7.38
C TYR A 86 0.17 -6.00 -7.92
N GLN A 87 -0.21 -6.62 -9.03
CA GLN A 87 0.49 -7.78 -9.59
C GLN A 87 1.92 -7.49 -10.04
N ILE A 88 2.24 -6.26 -10.44
CA ILE A 88 3.58 -5.88 -10.87
C ILE A 88 4.41 -5.21 -9.76
N ALA A 89 3.78 -4.84 -8.65
CA ALA A 89 4.46 -4.19 -7.54
C ALA A 89 5.28 -5.20 -6.72
N ASP A 90 6.52 -4.86 -6.42
CA ASP A 90 7.36 -5.62 -5.48
C ASP A 90 6.96 -5.36 -4.03
N LEU A 91 6.40 -4.19 -3.76
CA LEU A 91 5.94 -3.76 -2.44
C LEU A 91 4.79 -2.76 -2.57
N SER A 92 3.76 -2.92 -1.78
CA SER A 92 2.72 -1.91 -1.57
C SER A 92 2.92 -1.22 -0.23
N VAL A 93 2.55 0.06 -0.12
CA VAL A 93 2.73 0.81 1.14
C VAL A 93 1.47 1.57 1.55
N SER A 94 1.26 1.71 2.88
CA SER A 94 0.12 2.46 3.43
C SER A 94 0.53 3.19 4.72
N PHE A 95 0.72 4.53 4.63
CA PHE A 95 1.22 5.35 5.72
C PHE A 95 0.32 6.56 6.03
N PRO A 96 -0.98 6.36 6.29
CA PRO A 96 -1.89 7.47 6.56
C PRO A 96 -1.53 8.16 7.88
N LEU A 97 -1.69 9.49 7.95
CA LEU A 97 -1.37 10.32 9.14
C LEU A 97 -2.35 10.11 10.29
N ARG A 98 -3.47 9.45 10.04
CA ARG A 98 -4.49 9.09 11.04
C ARG A 98 -5.03 7.70 10.75
N ALA A 99 -5.48 7.02 11.81
CA ALA A 99 -6.01 5.67 11.70
C ALA A 99 -7.18 5.58 10.70
N GLU A 100 -7.13 4.57 9.87
CA GLU A 100 -8.24 4.21 8.97
C GLU A 100 -9.18 3.21 9.64
N GLY A 101 -10.47 3.31 9.33
CA GLY A 101 -11.46 2.36 9.85
C GLY A 101 -11.19 0.93 9.39
N PHE A 102 -10.70 0.74 8.17
CA PHE A 102 -10.41 -0.59 7.64
C PHE A 102 -9.06 -0.69 6.92
N GLY A 103 -8.71 0.25 6.01
CA GLY A 103 -7.48 0.16 5.20
C GLY A 103 -7.62 -0.80 4.01
N ARG A 104 -8.60 -0.56 3.13
CA ARG A 104 -8.91 -1.41 1.97
C ARG A 104 -7.69 -1.75 1.11
N THR A 105 -6.79 -0.80 0.91
CA THR A 105 -5.60 -0.98 0.08
C THR A 105 -4.65 -2.03 0.65
N VAL A 106 -4.61 -2.22 1.96
CA VAL A 106 -3.84 -3.29 2.61
C VAL A 106 -4.45 -4.66 2.31
N SER A 107 -5.78 -4.83 2.47
CA SER A 107 -6.46 -6.07 2.10
C SER A 107 -6.29 -6.38 0.60
N GLU A 108 -6.43 -5.39 -0.27
CA GLU A 108 -6.31 -5.54 -1.72
C GLU A 108 -4.89 -5.98 -2.11
N SER A 109 -3.87 -5.43 -1.46
CA SER A 109 -2.47 -5.83 -1.64
C SER A 109 -2.25 -7.28 -1.21
N LEU A 110 -2.63 -7.63 0.00
CA LEU A 110 -2.48 -8.98 0.57
C LEU A 110 -3.28 -10.02 -0.25
N TYR A 111 -4.49 -9.69 -0.66
CA TYR A 111 -5.31 -10.55 -1.54
C TYR A 111 -4.65 -10.78 -2.89
N SER A 112 -3.92 -9.79 -3.41
CA SER A 112 -3.18 -9.87 -4.66
C SER A 112 -1.80 -10.54 -4.52
N GLN A 113 -1.48 -11.08 -3.34
CA GLN A 113 -0.16 -11.68 -3.02
C GLN A 113 1.00 -10.68 -3.14
N THR A 114 0.72 -9.40 -3.00
CA THR A 114 1.73 -8.34 -3.03
C THR A 114 2.14 -8.02 -1.60
N PRO A 115 3.43 -8.07 -1.23
CA PRO A 115 3.90 -7.65 0.09
C PRO A 115 3.43 -6.23 0.41
N VAL A 116 3.06 -5.97 1.66
CA VAL A 116 2.62 -4.66 2.10
C VAL A 116 3.41 -4.20 3.33
N LEU A 117 3.86 -2.95 3.35
CA LEU A 117 4.39 -2.30 4.55
C LEU A 117 3.41 -1.20 4.97
N ALA A 118 2.89 -1.29 6.19
CA ALA A 118 1.88 -0.34 6.64
C ALA A 118 2.05 0.06 8.11
N PHE A 119 1.49 1.22 8.47
CA PHE A 119 1.36 1.60 9.87
C PHE A 119 0.39 0.67 10.59
N ASP A 120 0.87 0.08 11.70
CA ASP A 120 0.15 -0.88 12.53
C ASP A 120 -0.82 -0.16 13.48
N TYR A 121 -1.92 0.38 12.95
CA TYR A 121 -2.97 1.00 13.76
C TYR A 121 -4.34 1.01 13.05
N GLY A 122 -5.40 1.26 13.83
CA GLY A 122 -6.78 1.24 13.30
C GLY A 122 -7.16 -0.12 12.74
N GLY A 123 -7.99 -0.14 11.70
CA GLY A 123 -8.43 -1.37 11.06
C GLY A 123 -7.34 -2.14 10.30
N VAL A 124 -6.21 -1.50 10.01
CA VAL A 124 -5.05 -2.13 9.37
C VAL A 124 -4.39 -3.14 10.31
N LYS A 125 -4.34 -2.85 11.62
CA LYS A 125 -3.75 -3.72 12.63
C LYS A 125 -4.25 -5.16 12.54
N ASN A 126 -5.58 -5.34 12.45
CA ASN A 126 -6.19 -6.67 12.38
C ASN A 126 -5.81 -7.43 11.11
N GLN A 127 -5.52 -6.73 10.01
CA GLN A 127 -5.12 -7.34 8.75
C GLN A 127 -3.65 -7.80 8.76
N LEU A 128 -2.82 -7.11 9.55
CA LEU A 128 -1.40 -7.40 9.69
C LEU A 128 -1.08 -8.36 10.85
N GLU A 129 -2.06 -8.73 11.68
CA GLU A 129 -1.85 -9.44 12.95
C GLU A 129 -0.99 -10.70 12.79
N ASN A 130 -1.24 -11.50 11.76
CA ASN A 130 -0.54 -12.75 11.49
C ASN A 130 0.71 -12.60 10.61
N LEU A 131 1.06 -11.38 10.20
CA LEU A 131 2.26 -11.13 9.42
C LEU A 131 3.47 -10.85 10.31
N ASN A 132 4.65 -11.16 9.78
CA ASN A 132 5.92 -10.85 10.45
C ASN A 132 6.06 -9.34 10.70
N GLU A 133 6.77 -8.97 11.76
CA GLU A 133 7.01 -7.58 12.17
C GLU A 133 7.70 -6.72 11.10
N ILE A 134 8.32 -7.34 10.09
CA ILE A 134 8.92 -6.61 8.98
C ILE A 134 7.87 -5.86 8.14
N TYR A 135 6.62 -6.34 8.11
CA TYR A 135 5.50 -5.75 7.37
C TYR A 135 4.77 -4.64 8.13
N LYS A 136 5.14 -4.41 9.39
CA LYS A 136 4.47 -3.50 10.31
C LYS A 136 5.40 -2.36 10.72
N VAL A 137 4.84 -1.18 10.87
CA VAL A 137 5.56 0.00 11.39
C VAL A 137 4.69 0.71 12.39
N LYS A 138 5.26 1.15 13.49
CA LYS A 138 4.55 2.01 14.45
C LYS A 138 4.08 3.28 13.73
N PRO A 139 2.88 3.80 14.06
CA PRO A 139 2.39 5.05 13.47
C PRO A 139 3.43 6.16 13.55
N GLN A 140 3.65 6.84 12.42
CA GLN A 140 4.58 7.98 12.29
C GLN A 140 6.07 7.65 12.52
N ASP A 141 6.46 6.40 12.65
CA ASP A 141 7.88 6.01 12.70
C ASP A 141 8.48 5.98 11.28
N TYR A 142 8.65 7.15 10.70
CA TYR A 142 9.25 7.32 9.37
C TYR A 142 10.75 6.97 9.35
N GLN A 143 11.41 6.91 10.50
CA GLN A 143 12.83 6.57 10.58
C GLN A 143 13.07 5.08 10.31
N ALA A 144 12.13 4.23 10.69
CA ALA A 144 12.23 2.79 10.45
C ALA A 144 11.94 2.38 8.99
N LEU A 145 11.29 3.27 8.18
CA LEU A 145 10.80 2.90 6.85
C LEU A 145 11.89 2.53 5.85
N PRO A 146 13.01 3.31 5.68
CA PRO A 146 14.02 2.98 4.69
C PRO A 146 14.54 1.55 4.84
N ALA A 147 15.00 1.17 6.02
CA ALA A 147 15.57 -0.16 6.27
C ALA A 147 14.54 -1.29 6.05
N LYS A 148 13.28 -1.09 6.45
CA LYS A 148 12.22 -2.07 6.21
C LYS A 148 11.86 -2.20 4.73
N ILE A 149 11.78 -1.09 4.00
CA ILE A 149 11.54 -1.09 2.54
C ILE A 149 12.66 -1.84 1.81
N GLU A 150 13.92 -1.50 2.08
CA GLU A 150 15.08 -2.15 1.49
C GLU A 150 15.08 -3.66 1.77
N LYS A 151 14.81 -4.05 3.01
CA LYS A 151 14.71 -5.46 3.40
C LYS A 151 13.58 -6.17 2.64
N LEU A 152 12.39 -5.58 2.51
CA LEU A 152 11.26 -6.17 1.80
C LEU A 152 11.53 -6.26 0.29
N LEU A 153 12.16 -5.26 -0.31
CA LEU A 153 12.54 -5.27 -1.73
C LEU A 153 13.66 -6.28 -2.03
N SER A 154 14.50 -6.64 -1.04
CA SER A 154 15.57 -7.63 -1.18
C SER A 154 15.11 -9.08 -1.07
N LEU A 155 13.85 -9.33 -0.63
CA LEU A 155 13.32 -10.70 -0.55
C LEU A 155 13.25 -11.34 -1.93
N SER A 156 13.66 -12.59 -2.01
CA SER A 156 13.46 -13.42 -3.18
C SER A 156 11.97 -13.73 -3.40
N GLU A 157 11.60 -14.14 -4.58
CA GLU A 157 10.21 -14.54 -4.88
C GLU A 157 9.75 -15.74 -4.03
N VAL A 158 10.68 -16.62 -3.65
CA VAL A 158 10.38 -17.74 -2.73
C VAL A 158 10.04 -17.22 -1.34
N GLU A 159 10.88 -16.34 -0.77
CA GLU A 159 10.65 -15.76 0.55
C GLU A 159 9.35 -14.93 0.60
N LYS A 160 9.04 -14.17 -0.45
CA LYS A 160 7.76 -13.44 -0.56
C LYS A 160 6.57 -14.40 -0.56
N LYS A 161 6.65 -15.47 -1.36
CA LYS A 161 5.59 -16.48 -1.47
C LYS A 161 5.36 -17.19 -0.13
N GLU A 162 6.42 -17.62 0.54
CA GLU A 162 6.34 -18.26 1.86
C GLU A 162 5.76 -17.32 2.92
N ALA A 163 6.19 -16.05 2.93
CA ALA A 163 5.70 -15.05 3.87
C ALA A 163 4.21 -14.71 3.69
N LEU A 164 3.68 -14.87 2.48
CA LEU A 164 2.27 -14.58 2.14
C LEU A 164 1.44 -15.85 1.97
N GLU A 165 2.02 -17.04 2.23
CA GLU A 165 1.29 -18.30 2.13
C GLU A 165 0.07 -18.30 3.07
N GLY A 166 -1.09 -18.64 2.51
CA GLY A 166 -2.35 -18.66 3.25
C GLY A 166 -2.95 -17.29 3.58
N VAL A 167 -2.21 -16.18 3.43
CA VAL A 167 -2.70 -14.83 3.77
C VAL A 167 -3.93 -14.46 2.95
N GLN A 168 -3.97 -14.80 1.67
CA GLN A 168 -5.14 -14.56 0.81
C GLN A 168 -6.40 -15.23 1.38
N LEU A 169 -6.30 -16.48 1.84
CA LEU A 169 -7.42 -17.20 2.45
C LEU A 169 -7.87 -16.54 3.76
N VAL A 170 -6.92 -16.05 4.56
CA VAL A 170 -7.23 -15.32 5.80
C VAL A 170 -7.95 -14.01 5.50
N ILE A 171 -7.48 -13.25 4.51
CA ILE A 171 -8.15 -12.01 4.08
C ILE A 171 -9.55 -12.30 3.56
N GLU A 172 -9.71 -13.32 2.72
CA GLU A 172 -11.02 -13.71 2.16
C GLU A 172 -11.98 -14.20 3.25
N SER A 173 -11.52 -15.05 4.16
CA SER A 173 -12.34 -15.60 5.23
C SER A 173 -12.76 -14.56 6.27
N ASN A 174 -11.92 -13.56 6.57
CA ASN A 174 -12.19 -12.59 7.62
C ASN A 174 -12.87 -11.31 7.10
N PHE A 175 -12.52 -10.88 5.86
CA PHE A 175 -12.83 -9.54 5.38
C PHE A 175 -13.64 -9.54 4.07
N SER A 176 -14.10 -10.70 3.58
CA SER A 176 -14.97 -10.74 2.39
C SER A 176 -16.35 -10.15 2.67
N LYS A 177 -16.98 -9.60 1.61
CA LYS A 177 -18.35 -9.08 1.68
C LYS A 177 -19.34 -10.12 2.21
N ILE A 178 -19.19 -11.38 1.81
CA ILE A 178 -20.08 -12.48 2.23
C ILE A 178 -19.97 -12.68 3.73
N ASN A 179 -18.75 -12.77 4.27
CA ASN A 179 -18.55 -12.96 5.70
C ASN A 179 -18.98 -11.75 6.54
N MET A 180 -18.80 -10.54 6.02
CA MET A 180 -19.34 -9.35 6.64
C MET A 180 -20.88 -9.44 6.76
N VAL A 181 -21.58 -9.77 5.66
CA VAL A 181 -23.05 -9.93 5.65
C VAL A 181 -23.47 -11.03 6.62
N ASN A 182 -22.82 -12.19 6.61
CA ASN A 182 -23.16 -13.30 7.50
C ASN A 182 -22.96 -12.93 9.00
N LYS A 183 -21.93 -12.16 9.33
CA LYS A 183 -21.73 -11.66 10.71
C LYS A 183 -22.86 -10.70 11.13
N TYR A 184 -23.32 -9.83 10.25
CA TYR A 184 -24.46 -8.96 10.53
C TYR A 184 -25.75 -9.73 10.69
N LEU A 185 -26.05 -10.73 9.84
CA LEU A 185 -27.23 -11.57 9.97
C LEU A 185 -27.26 -12.30 11.31
N LYS A 186 -26.14 -12.93 11.71
CA LYS A 186 -26.00 -13.57 13.03
C LYS A 186 -26.24 -12.60 14.18
N LEU A 187 -25.71 -11.36 14.08
CA LEU A 187 -25.93 -10.34 15.10
C LEU A 187 -27.43 -9.96 15.19
N TYR A 188 -28.10 -9.75 14.06
CA TYR A 188 -29.55 -9.46 14.05
C TYR A 188 -30.38 -10.60 14.65
N ASP A 189 -30.05 -11.85 14.35
CA ASP A 189 -30.75 -13.00 14.93
C ASP A 189 -30.56 -13.08 16.45
N SER A 190 -29.36 -12.74 16.95
CA SER A 190 -29.08 -12.73 18.41
C SER A 190 -29.79 -11.61 19.17
N ILE A 191 -30.20 -10.55 18.51
CA ILE A 191 -30.95 -9.43 19.13
C ILE A 191 -32.45 -9.70 19.15
N LYS A 192 -32.96 -10.58 18.28
CA LYS A 192 -34.38 -10.93 18.20
C LYS A 192 -34.79 -12.04 19.16
N SER A 193 -33.82 -12.75 19.71
CA SER A 193 -34.01 -13.77 20.76
C SER A 193 -33.91 -13.16 22.16
#